data_1be79aebd0c03f7bd8148053f9967eb0
#
_entry.id   1be79aebd0c03f7bd8148053f9967eb0
#
_cell.length_a   1.000
_cell.length_b   1.000
_cell.length_c   1.000
_cell.angle_alpha   90.00
_cell.angle_beta   90.00
_cell.angle_gamma   90.00
#
_symmetry.space_group_name_H-M   'P 1'
#
loop_
_entity.id
_entity.type
_entity.pdbx_description
1 polymer ?
#
loop_
_entity_poly.entity_id
_entity_poly.type
_entity_poly.pdbx_seq_one_letter_code
_entity_poly.pdbx_strand_id
1 'polypeptide(L)'
;MLATGSSSSSNPVTTFPTSASAEAATFKGNQDSFSLPWVEKYRPSVLSDIVGNEDTVARLSVIARDGNLPNIIISGPPGIGKTTSILCLAREMLGSQYKEGVLELNASDDRGIDVVRNRIKMFAQKKVTLPEGRHKIIILDEADSMTPGAQQALRRTMEIYSSTTRFAFACNMSSKIIEPIQSRCAILRYSRLSDSQLLKRLIEICRVENVDYVPEGLEAIIFSAEGDMRQAINNLQATHSAFNFVSYDNVFRVCDQPSPEILGAVITSCLNGDVDKAVTRLEKFWVDGDLVSRCQVPCYARIHEVGVHQGITIKFLDLKSGNRTNTYADD
;
A
#
# COMPACT_ATOMS: atom_id res chain seq x y z
N MET A 1 74.46 -24.44 -20.07
CA MET A 1 73.93 -23.36 -20.90
C MET A 1 72.46 -23.17 -20.55
N LEU A 2 72.14 -22.01 -20.19
CA LEU A 2 70.91 -21.50 -19.59
C LEU A 2 69.64 -21.71 -20.45
N ALA A 3 68.54 -22.18 -19.85
CA ALA A 3 67.18 -22.05 -20.39
C ALA A 3 66.29 -21.52 -19.29
N THR A 4 65.79 -20.35 -19.51
CA THR A 4 64.86 -19.59 -18.65
C THR A 4 63.46 -20.12 -18.82
N GLY A 5 62.82 -20.54 -17.72
CA GLY A 5 61.40 -20.90 -17.68
C GLY A 5 60.58 -19.76 -17.15
N SER A 6 59.60 -19.32 -17.90
CA SER A 6 58.57 -18.39 -17.46
C SER A 6 57.35 -19.14 -16.91
N SER A 7 57.07 -18.91 -15.66
CA SER A 7 55.87 -19.44 -14.95
C SER A 7 54.67 -18.52 -15.18
N SER A 8 53.65 -19.02 -15.84
CA SER A 8 52.33 -18.40 -15.93
C SER A 8 51.41 -18.99 -14.85
N SER A 9 51.01 -18.16 -13.89
CA SER A 9 50.04 -18.49 -12.86
C SER A 9 48.60 -18.41 -13.42
N SER A 10 47.97 -19.57 -13.49
CA SER A 10 46.52 -19.67 -13.80
C SER A 10 45.71 -19.65 -12.51
N ASN A 11 44.84 -18.69 -12.35
CA ASN A 11 43.83 -18.64 -11.31
C ASN A 11 42.74 -19.70 -11.54
N PRO A 12 42.23 -20.37 -10.50
CA PRO A 12 41.14 -21.33 -10.65
C PRO A 12 39.79 -20.62 -10.81
N VAL A 13 39.10 -20.91 -11.89
CA VAL A 13 37.69 -20.55 -12.13
C VAL A 13 36.85 -21.43 -11.21
N THR A 14 36.13 -20.79 -10.27
CA THR A 14 35.18 -21.43 -9.39
C THR A 14 33.89 -21.69 -10.16
N THR A 15 33.65 -22.89 -10.58
CA THR A 15 32.38 -23.37 -11.16
C THR A 15 31.36 -23.57 -10.05
N PHE A 16 30.24 -22.83 -10.09
CA PHE A 16 29.07 -23.10 -9.26
C PHE A 16 28.25 -24.28 -9.84
N PRO A 17 27.69 -25.16 -9.02
CA PRO A 17 26.92 -26.28 -9.51
C PRO A 17 25.54 -25.84 -9.99
N THR A 18 25.24 -26.10 -11.25
CA THR A 18 23.90 -26.03 -11.85
C THR A 18 23.17 -27.33 -11.52
N SER A 19 22.20 -27.29 -10.64
CA SER A 19 21.03 -28.20 -10.66
C SER A 19 20.15 -27.99 -9.41
N ALA A 20 19.04 -27.31 -9.58
CA ALA A 20 17.82 -27.61 -8.84
C ALA A 20 16.67 -27.22 -9.78
N SER A 21 16.05 -28.25 -10.32
CA SER A 21 14.77 -28.18 -11.02
C SER A 21 13.69 -27.65 -10.08
N ALA A 22 13.43 -26.36 -10.15
CA ALA A 22 12.21 -25.76 -9.61
C ALA A 22 11.11 -26.03 -10.64
N GLU A 23 10.16 -26.87 -10.30
CA GLU A 23 8.92 -27.04 -11.03
C GLU A 23 8.25 -25.68 -11.20
N ALA A 24 8.31 -25.16 -12.42
CA ALA A 24 7.55 -23.99 -12.82
C ALA A 24 6.07 -24.37 -12.75
N ALA A 25 5.37 -23.87 -11.72
CA ALA A 25 3.92 -23.88 -11.70
C ALA A 25 3.46 -23.14 -12.96
N THR A 26 2.96 -23.91 -13.92
CA THR A 26 2.43 -23.43 -15.19
C THR A 26 1.19 -22.60 -14.90
N PHE A 27 1.35 -21.30 -14.72
CA PHE A 27 0.28 -20.35 -14.77
C PHE A 27 -0.28 -20.36 -16.19
N LYS A 28 -1.42 -21.00 -16.38
CA LYS A 28 -2.24 -20.82 -17.59
C LYS A 28 -2.77 -19.39 -17.56
N GLY A 29 -1.96 -18.45 -18.07
CA GLY A 29 -2.36 -17.06 -18.26
C GLY A 29 -3.44 -16.98 -19.31
N ASN A 30 -4.62 -16.53 -18.92
CA ASN A 30 -5.64 -16.04 -19.83
C ASN A 30 -5.03 -14.88 -20.64
N GLN A 31 -5.24 -14.85 -21.95
CA GLN A 31 -4.68 -13.81 -22.85
C GLN A 31 -5.12 -12.38 -22.50
N ASP A 32 -6.13 -12.22 -21.63
CA ASP A 32 -6.62 -10.91 -21.15
C ASP A 32 -5.77 -10.31 -20.01
N SER A 33 -4.77 -11.04 -19.49
CA SER A 33 -3.96 -10.57 -18.33
C SER A 33 -2.90 -9.53 -18.70
N PHE A 34 -2.60 -9.34 -19.98
CA PHE A 34 -1.58 -8.39 -20.43
C PHE A 34 -1.97 -6.91 -20.30
N SER A 35 -3.26 -6.61 -20.16
CA SER A 35 -3.77 -5.24 -20.03
C SER A 35 -4.07 -4.81 -18.59
N LEU A 36 -3.95 -5.73 -17.60
CA LEU A 36 -4.25 -5.40 -16.21
C LEU A 36 -3.13 -4.58 -15.57
N PRO A 37 -3.47 -3.53 -14.80
CA PRO A 37 -2.49 -2.82 -13.98
C PRO A 37 -1.75 -3.79 -13.04
N TRP A 38 -0.47 -3.54 -12.81
CA TRP A 38 0.35 -4.44 -11.96
C TRP A 38 -0.19 -4.58 -10.54
N VAL A 39 -0.82 -3.56 -10.00
CA VAL A 39 -1.50 -3.62 -8.69
C VAL A 39 -2.54 -4.73 -8.63
N GLU A 40 -3.30 -4.94 -9.70
CA GLU A 40 -4.31 -6.01 -9.75
C GLU A 40 -3.70 -7.34 -10.22
N LYS A 41 -2.73 -7.32 -11.14
CA LYS A 41 -2.01 -8.52 -11.63
C LYS A 41 -1.29 -9.24 -10.50
N TYR A 42 -0.61 -8.49 -9.60
CA TYR A 42 0.17 -9.02 -8.48
C TYR A 42 -0.59 -9.00 -7.15
N ARG A 43 -1.90 -8.83 -7.19
CA ARG A 43 -2.75 -8.89 -5.99
C ARG A 43 -2.74 -10.30 -5.40
N PRO A 44 -2.37 -10.49 -4.11
CA PRO A 44 -2.39 -11.79 -3.47
C PRO A 44 -3.73 -12.50 -3.59
N SER A 45 -3.70 -13.81 -3.85
CA SER A 45 -4.89 -14.66 -3.92
C SER A 45 -5.04 -15.58 -2.71
N VAL A 46 -3.97 -15.87 -2.01
CA VAL A 46 -3.91 -16.70 -0.80
C VAL A 46 -3.30 -15.90 0.35
N LEU A 47 -3.60 -16.29 1.59
CA LEU A 47 -3.11 -15.59 2.79
C LEU A 47 -1.59 -15.64 2.92
N SER A 48 -0.95 -16.71 2.46
CA SER A 48 0.51 -16.88 2.51
C SER A 48 1.29 -15.85 1.68
N ASP A 49 0.66 -15.30 0.65
CA ASP A 49 1.30 -14.35 -0.28
C ASP A 49 1.19 -12.89 0.19
N ILE A 50 0.49 -12.68 1.31
CA ILE A 50 0.33 -11.35 1.89
C ILE A 50 1.63 -10.94 2.56
N VAL A 51 2.13 -9.77 2.18
CA VAL A 51 3.34 -9.19 2.73
C VAL A 51 2.99 -8.30 3.93
N GLY A 52 3.72 -8.50 5.02
CA GLY A 52 3.58 -7.70 6.24
C GLY A 52 2.42 -8.12 7.15
N ASN A 53 2.39 -7.52 8.35
CA ASN A 53 1.40 -7.82 9.39
C ASN A 53 1.28 -9.32 9.72
N GLU A 54 2.40 -10.01 9.77
CA GLU A 54 2.53 -11.49 9.84
C GLU A 54 1.73 -12.09 10.99
N ASP A 55 1.77 -11.49 12.19
CA ASP A 55 1.00 -11.96 13.35
C ASP A 55 -0.52 -11.95 13.08
N THR A 56 -1.00 -10.91 12.39
CA THR A 56 -2.42 -10.79 12.07
C THR A 56 -2.81 -11.74 10.95
N VAL A 57 -1.98 -11.90 9.94
CA VAL A 57 -2.17 -12.86 8.86
C VAL A 57 -2.15 -14.29 9.39
N ALA A 58 -1.25 -14.62 10.33
CA ALA A 58 -1.22 -15.92 10.99
C ALA A 58 -2.53 -16.22 11.76
N ARG A 59 -3.08 -15.22 12.47
CA ARG A 59 -4.40 -15.35 13.12
C ARG A 59 -5.52 -15.58 12.11
N LEU A 60 -5.51 -14.87 10.97
CA LEU A 60 -6.49 -15.09 9.91
C LEU A 60 -6.37 -16.50 9.32
N SER A 61 -5.15 -17.03 9.16
CA SER A 61 -4.92 -18.39 8.67
C SER A 61 -5.46 -19.46 9.62
N VAL A 62 -5.36 -19.25 10.93
CA VAL A 62 -6.00 -20.13 11.93
C VAL A 62 -7.51 -20.09 11.78
N ILE A 63 -8.10 -18.90 11.68
CA ILE A 63 -9.56 -18.72 11.49
C ILE A 63 -10.01 -19.40 10.18
N ALA A 64 -9.22 -19.33 9.11
CA ALA A 64 -9.54 -19.97 7.84
C ALA A 64 -9.63 -21.50 7.98
N ARG A 65 -8.71 -22.10 8.73
CA ARG A 65 -8.67 -23.55 8.99
C ARG A 65 -9.86 -24.01 9.88
N ASP A 66 -10.07 -23.29 10.98
CA ASP A 66 -11.12 -23.64 11.96
C ASP A 66 -12.53 -23.42 11.40
N GLY A 67 -12.67 -22.50 10.46
CA GLY A 67 -13.93 -22.19 9.82
C GLY A 67 -14.89 -21.31 10.61
N ASN A 68 -14.61 -21.07 11.88
CA ASN A 68 -15.45 -20.22 12.73
C ASN A 68 -14.99 -18.77 12.67
N LEU A 69 -15.39 -18.05 11.60
CA LEU A 69 -15.09 -16.64 11.44
C LEU A 69 -15.96 -15.80 12.41
N PRO A 70 -15.37 -15.00 13.31
CA PRO A 70 -16.11 -13.93 13.99
C PRO A 70 -16.39 -12.78 13.03
N ASN A 71 -17.23 -11.83 13.40
CA ASN A 71 -17.25 -10.55 12.70
C ASN A 71 -15.91 -9.85 12.94
N ILE A 72 -15.30 -9.29 11.89
CA ILE A 72 -13.98 -8.69 11.97
C ILE A 72 -13.99 -7.25 11.44
N ILE A 73 -13.15 -6.41 12.03
CA ILE A 73 -12.81 -5.08 11.52
C ILE A 73 -11.30 -5.05 11.30
N ILE A 74 -10.86 -4.85 10.07
CA ILE A 74 -9.46 -4.60 9.75
C ILE A 74 -9.27 -3.10 9.54
N SER A 75 -8.48 -2.48 10.41
CA SER A 75 -8.21 -1.03 10.37
C SER A 75 -6.73 -0.75 10.14
N GLY A 76 -6.43 0.32 9.42
CA GLY A 76 -5.06 0.77 9.17
C GLY A 76 -4.91 1.65 7.94
N PRO A 77 -3.71 2.17 7.64
CA PRO A 77 -3.43 3.04 6.51
C PRO A 77 -3.87 2.44 5.16
N PRO A 78 -3.99 3.25 4.10
CA PRO A 78 -4.26 2.73 2.75
C PRO A 78 -3.10 1.86 2.23
N GLY A 79 -3.37 1.03 1.21
CA GLY A 79 -2.38 0.25 0.47
C GLY A 79 -1.63 -0.87 1.19
N ILE A 80 -1.99 -1.20 2.44
CA ILE A 80 -1.33 -2.23 3.26
C ILE A 80 -1.99 -3.63 3.20
N GLY A 81 -2.94 -3.83 2.26
CA GLY A 81 -3.54 -5.14 2.01
C GLY A 81 -4.78 -5.50 2.83
N LYS A 82 -5.47 -4.55 3.50
CA LYS A 82 -6.67 -4.82 4.33
C LYS A 82 -7.75 -5.61 3.59
N THR A 83 -8.27 -5.06 2.51
CA THR A 83 -9.33 -5.68 1.70
C THR A 83 -8.85 -6.98 1.07
N THR A 84 -7.61 -7.00 0.59
CA THR A 84 -6.97 -8.19 0.01
C THR A 84 -6.92 -9.34 1.02
N SER A 85 -6.59 -9.07 2.28
CA SER A 85 -6.56 -10.10 3.33
C SER A 85 -7.94 -10.70 3.59
N ILE A 86 -8.99 -9.88 3.61
CA ILE A 86 -10.37 -10.36 3.77
C ILE A 86 -10.78 -11.23 2.56
N LEU A 87 -10.42 -10.82 1.36
CA LEU A 87 -10.72 -11.57 0.13
C LEU A 87 -9.99 -12.92 0.10
N CYS A 88 -8.70 -12.96 0.47
CA CYS A 88 -7.93 -14.19 0.58
C CYS A 88 -8.54 -15.12 1.64
N LEU A 89 -8.86 -14.60 2.82
CA LEU A 89 -9.53 -15.35 3.87
C LEU A 89 -10.84 -15.97 3.38
N ALA A 90 -11.68 -15.18 2.73
CA ALA A 90 -12.97 -15.65 2.21
C ALA A 90 -12.81 -16.73 1.12
N ARG A 91 -11.79 -16.60 0.26
CA ARG A 91 -11.45 -17.61 -0.76
C ARG A 91 -10.98 -18.93 -0.12
N GLU A 92 -10.10 -18.87 0.87
CA GLU A 92 -9.63 -20.07 1.57
C GLU A 92 -10.74 -20.76 2.35
N MET A 93 -11.65 -19.99 2.97
CA MET A 93 -12.77 -20.54 3.73
C MET A 93 -13.84 -21.21 2.87
N LEU A 94 -14.18 -20.61 1.73
CA LEU A 94 -15.34 -21.00 0.92
C LEU A 94 -14.96 -21.75 -0.37
N GLY A 95 -13.71 -21.69 -0.80
CA GLY A 95 -13.21 -22.41 -1.96
C GLY A 95 -14.08 -22.19 -3.22
N SER A 96 -14.64 -23.27 -3.75
CA SER A 96 -15.50 -23.25 -4.95
C SER A 96 -16.79 -22.43 -4.77
N GLN A 97 -17.30 -22.32 -3.53
CA GLN A 97 -18.53 -21.59 -3.21
C GLN A 97 -18.31 -20.10 -2.92
N TYR A 98 -17.11 -19.59 -3.14
CA TYR A 98 -16.78 -18.19 -2.93
C TYR A 98 -17.77 -17.24 -3.61
N LYS A 99 -18.09 -17.48 -4.89
CA LYS A 99 -18.98 -16.61 -5.69
C LYS A 99 -20.41 -16.51 -5.14
N GLU A 100 -20.88 -17.56 -4.48
CA GLU A 100 -22.25 -17.60 -3.92
C GLU A 100 -22.28 -17.21 -2.44
N GLY A 101 -21.19 -17.47 -1.72
CA GLY A 101 -21.08 -17.27 -0.28
C GLY A 101 -20.50 -15.93 0.13
N VAL A 102 -19.99 -15.11 -0.80
CA VAL A 102 -19.39 -13.80 -0.51
C VAL A 102 -20.17 -12.69 -1.21
N LEU A 103 -20.45 -11.62 -0.48
CA LEU A 103 -20.94 -10.36 -1.01
C LEU A 103 -19.93 -9.27 -0.69
N GLU A 104 -19.32 -8.70 -1.72
CA GLU A 104 -18.41 -7.57 -1.62
C GLU A 104 -19.15 -6.28 -1.96
N LEU A 105 -19.06 -5.28 -1.10
CA LEU A 105 -19.65 -3.96 -1.25
C LEU A 105 -18.64 -2.91 -0.88
N ASN A 106 -18.51 -1.88 -1.71
CA ASN A 106 -17.80 -0.66 -1.32
C ASN A 106 -18.81 0.29 -0.64
N ALA A 107 -18.53 0.69 0.59
CA ALA A 107 -19.41 1.55 1.37
C ALA A 107 -19.41 3.00 0.87
N SER A 108 -18.43 3.38 0.04
CA SER A 108 -18.35 4.69 -0.62
C SER A 108 -19.20 4.78 -1.90
N ASP A 109 -19.65 3.65 -2.46
CA ASP A 109 -20.52 3.62 -3.64
C ASP A 109 -21.93 4.12 -3.30
N ASP A 110 -22.07 5.41 -3.21
CA ASP A 110 -23.20 6.18 -2.73
C ASP A 110 -24.46 6.15 -3.62
N ARG A 111 -24.98 4.96 -3.87
CA ARG A 111 -26.29 4.88 -4.55
C ARG A 111 -27.46 4.72 -3.57
N GLY A 112 -27.28 5.23 -2.34
CA GLY A 112 -28.30 5.29 -1.30
C GLY A 112 -28.14 4.19 -0.24
N ILE A 113 -28.23 4.61 1.02
CA ILE A 113 -28.23 3.76 2.22
C ILE A 113 -29.18 2.58 2.07
N ASP A 114 -30.34 2.80 1.44
CA ASP A 114 -31.36 1.79 1.25
C ASP A 114 -30.95 0.70 0.24
N VAL A 115 -30.17 1.03 -0.78
CA VAL A 115 -29.71 0.04 -1.77
C VAL A 115 -28.73 -0.93 -1.13
N VAL A 116 -27.73 -0.41 -0.41
CA VAL A 116 -26.76 -1.22 0.33
C VAL A 116 -27.48 -2.10 1.36
N ARG A 117 -28.40 -1.50 2.13
CA ARG A 117 -29.22 -2.23 3.13
C ARG A 117 -30.04 -3.34 2.50
N ASN A 118 -30.71 -3.08 1.38
CA ASN A 118 -31.55 -4.06 0.71
C ASN A 118 -30.71 -5.19 0.09
N ARG A 119 -29.55 -4.89 -0.54
CA ARG A 119 -28.62 -5.90 -1.06
C ARG A 119 -28.10 -6.82 0.04
N ILE A 120 -27.68 -6.25 1.18
CA ILE A 120 -27.23 -7.00 2.35
C ILE A 120 -28.34 -7.91 2.87
N LYS A 121 -29.57 -7.38 3.01
CA LYS A 121 -30.74 -8.14 3.48
C LYS A 121 -31.09 -9.30 2.53
N MET A 122 -31.19 -9.04 1.24
CA MET A 122 -31.46 -10.07 0.22
C MET A 122 -30.38 -11.17 0.24
N PHE A 123 -29.10 -10.78 0.32
CA PHE A 123 -28.02 -11.75 0.39
C PHE A 123 -28.04 -12.56 1.69
N ALA A 124 -28.32 -11.93 2.82
CA ALA A 124 -28.42 -12.63 4.10
C ALA A 124 -29.59 -13.61 4.14
N GLN A 125 -30.71 -13.33 3.43
CA GLN A 125 -31.87 -14.21 3.32
C GLN A 125 -31.69 -15.35 2.31
N LYS A 126 -30.82 -15.16 1.30
CA LYS A 126 -30.56 -16.17 0.27
C LYS A 126 -30.07 -17.47 0.94
N LYS A 127 -30.69 -18.60 0.61
CA LYS A 127 -30.18 -19.92 1.02
C LYS A 127 -29.01 -20.28 0.08
N VAL A 128 -27.87 -20.54 0.66
CA VAL A 128 -26.66 -20.98 -0.08
C VAL A 128 -26.18 -22.26 0.60
N THR A 129 -25.86 -23.25 -0.21
CA THR A 129 -25.26 -24.50 0.29
C THR A 129 -23.77 -24.25 0.51
N LEU A 130 -23.36 -24.17 1.76
CA LEU A 130 -21.97 -23.96 2.17
C LEU A 130 -21.42 -25.25 2.83
N PRO A 131 -20.10 -25.41 2.90
CA PRO A 131 -19.49 -26.48 3.66
C PRO A 131 -19.92 -26.41 5.13
N GLU A 132 -19.93 -27.53 5.81
CA GLU A 132 -20.32 -27.62 7.23
C GLU A 132 -19.46 -26.67 8.09
N GLY A 133 -20.12 -25.96 9.01
CA GLY A 133 -19.44 -24.99 9.89
C GLY A 133 -19.04 -23.68 9.24
N ARG A 134 -19.33 -23.46 7.96
CA ARG A 134 -19.01 -22.20 7.26
C ARG A 134 -20.22 -21.29 7.18
N HIS A 135 -19.96 -19.99 7.14
CA HIS A 135 -20.97 -18.93 7.09
C HIS A 135 -20.82 -18.10 5.82
N LYS A 136 -21.89 -17.45 5.41
CA LYS A 136 -21.82 -16.41 4.37
C LYS A 136 -20.99 -15.25 4.88
N ILE A 137 -20.23 -14.61 4.01
CA ILE A 137 -19.36 -13.48 4.36
C ILE A 137 -19.81 -12.25 3.59
N ILE A 138 -20.06 -11.17 4.31
CA ILE A 138 -20.32 -9.85 3.72
C ILE A 138 -19.10 -8.98 4.00
N ILE A 139 -18.47 -8.52 2.92
CA ILE A 139 -17.29 -7.67 2.95
C ILE A 139 -17.73 -6.24 2.68
N LEU A 140 -17.40 -5.34 3.60
CA LEU A 140 -17.67 -3.91 3.47
C LEU A 140 -16.33 -3.18 3.45
N ASP A 141 -15.95 -2.73 2.27
CA ASP A 141 -14.76 -1.90 2.10
C ASP A 141 -15.10 -0.42 2.32
N GLU A 142 -14.09 0.36 2.74
CA GLU A 142 -14.24 1.78 3.10
C GLU A 142 -15.38 2.04 4.10
N ALA A 143 -15.56 1.14 5.07
CA ALA A 143 -16.66 1.19 6.02
C ALA A 143 -16.72 2.47 6.86
N ASP A 144 -15.61 3.19 6.96
CA ASP A 144 -15.49 4.51 7.61
C ASP A 144 -16.13 5.67 6.81
N SER A 145 -16.53 5.45 5.56
CA SER A 145 -17.32 6.41 4.76
C SER A 145 -18.83 6.28 4.99
N MET A 146 -19.29 5.21 5.64
CA MET A 146 -20.72 5.02 5.93
C MET A 146 -21.24 6.06 6.91
N THR A 147 -22.45 6.55 6.64
CA THR A 147 -23.15 7.42 7.59
C THR A 147 -23.54 6.68 8.89
N PRO A 148 -23.63 7.36 10.03
CA PRO A 148 -24.06 6.74 11.29
C PRO A 148 -25.42 6.03 11.20
N GLY A 149 -26.36 6.57 10.41
CA GLY A 149 -27.67 5.95 10.18
C GLY A 149 -27.59 4.63 9.43
N ALA A 150 -26.70 4.54 8.40
CA ALA A 150 -26.44 3.30 7.70
C ALA A 150 -25.79 2.25 8.61
N GLN A 151 -24.85 2.66 9.43
CA GLN A 151 -24.21 1.79 10.41
C GLN A 151 -25.20 1.24 11.45
N GLN A 152 -26.15 2.07 11.94
CA GLN A 152 -27.20 1.61 12.86
C GLN A 152 -28.15 0.58 12.21
N ALA A 153 -28.49 0.79 10.94
CA ALA A 153 -29.30 -0.17 10.19
C ALA A 153 -28.56 -1.51 9.99
N LEU A 154 -27.25 -1.43 9.71
CA LEU A 154 -26.39 -2.60 9.56
C LEU A 154 -26.27 -3.38 10.84
N ARG A 155 -26.13 -2.71 12.00
CA ARG A 155 -26.12 -3.35 13.31
C ARG A 155 -27.31 -4.28 13.49
N ARG A 156 -28.54 -3.82 13.17
CA ARG A 156 -29.74 -4.65 13.27
C ARG A 156 -29.68 -5.88 12.37
N THR A 157 -29.15 -5.71 11.17
CA THR A 157 -28.96 -6.83 10.23
C THR A 157 -27.95 -7.85 10.77
N MET A 158 -26.86 -7.39 11.36
CA MET A 158 -25.87 -8.26 12.01
C MET A 158 -26.48 -9.10 13.13
N GLU A 159 -27.36 -8.51 13.95
CA GLU A 159 -28.06 -9.20 15.03
C GLU A 159 -29.03 -10.28 14.52
N ILE A 160 -29.83 -9.95 13.52
CA ILE A 160 -30.84 -10.86 12.94
C ILE A 160 -30.21 -12.07 12.25
N TYR A 161 -29.13 -11.86 11.50
CA TYR A 161 -28.51 -12.92 10.68
C TYR A 161 -27.21 -13.46 11.29
N SER A 162 -26.99 -13.26 12.59
CA SER A 162 -25.76 -13.67 13.28
C SER A 162 -25.46 -15.17 13.20
N SER A 163 -26.47 -16.02 13.04
CA SER A 163 -26.32 -17.47 12.91
C SER A 163 -25.84 -17.94 11.55
N THR A 164 -26.05 -17.16 10.48
CA THR A 164 -25.79 -17.60 9.10
C THR A 164 -24.81 -16.74 8.34
N THR A 165 -24.53 -15.53 8.81
CA THR A 165 -23.77 -14.53 8.07
C THR A 165 -22.76 -13.83 8.95
N ARG A 166 -21.55 -13.66 8.45
CA ARG A 166 -20.46 -12.92 9.10
C ARG A 166 -20.12 -11.66 8.33
N PHE A 167 -19.67 -10.65 9.04
CA PHE A 167 -19.34 -9.35 8.48
C PHE A 167 -17.85 -9.11 8.64
N ALA A 168 -17.23 -8.67 7.55
CA ALA A 168 -15.84 -8.26 7.53
C ALA A 168 -15.75 -6.82 7.01
N PHE A 169 -15.24 -5.94 7.86
CA PHE A 169 -15.11 -4.51 7.56
C PHE A 169 -13.64 -4.18 7.28
N ALA A 170 -13.39 -3.47 6.19
CA ALA A 170 -12.12 -2.79 5.96
C ALA A 170 -12.34 -1.28 6.13
N CYS A 171 -11.50 -0.62 6.91
CA CYS A 171 -11.57 0.82 7.16
C CYS A 171 -10.17 1.39 7.38
N ASN A 172 -10.03 2.69 7.15
CA ASN A 172 -8.79 3.39 7.49
C ASN A 172 -8.76 3.77 8.98
N MET A 173 -9.90 4.23 9.51
CA MET A 173 -10.03 4.65 10.90
C MET A 173 -11.17 3.91 11.61
N SER A 174 -10.84 3.04 12.56
CA SER A 174 -11.85 2.31 13.35
C SER A 174 -12.71 3.23 14.21
N SER A 175 -12.22 4.40 14.58
CA SER A 175 -12.98 5.40 15.38
C SER A 175 -14.21 5.97 14.66
N LYS A 176 -14.26 5.90 13.32
CA LYS A 176 -15.43 6.32 12.55
C LYS A 176 -16.55 5.28 12.51
N ILE A 177 -16.27 4.05 12.96
CA ILE A 177 -17.28 3.01 13.08
C ILE A 177 -17.92 3.13 14.45
N ILE A 178 -19.27 3.08 14.51
CA ILE A 178 -20.00 3.23 15.76
C ILE A 178 -19.64 2.11 16.76
N GLU A 179 -19.58 2.45 18.04
CA GLU A 179 -19.23 1.53 19.13
C GLU A 179 -20.06 0.24 19.15
N PRO A 180 -21.39 0.27 18.90
CA PRO A 180 -22.20 -0.94 18.86
C PRO A 180 -21.81 -1.96 17.80
N ILE A 181 -21.17 -1.54 16.69
CA ILE A 181 -20.59 -2.45 15.70
C ILE A 181 -19.23 -2.92 16.19
N GLN A 182 -18.39 -2.02 16.68
CA GLN A 182 -17.05 -2.38 17.18
C GLN A 182 -17.12 -3.44 18.28
N SER A 183 -18.05 -3.32 19.23
CA SER A 183 -18.21 -4.28 20.33
C SER A 183 -18.62 -5.69 19.87
N ARG A 184 -19.13 -5.83 18.65
CA ARG A 184 -19.54 -7.12 18.05
C ARG A 184 -18.51 -7.72 17.11
N CYS A 185 -17.38 -7.06 16.94
CA CYS A 185 -16.34 -7.44 15.99
C CYS A 185 -14.99 -7.60 16.68
N ALA A 186 -14.19 -8.53 16.18
CA ALA A 186 -12.77 -8.58 16.53
C ALA A 186 -12.02 -7.52 15.69
N ILE A 187 -11.35 -6.60 16.39
CA ILE A 187 -10.61 -5.52 15.73
C ILE A 187 -9.18 -5.98 15.49
N LEU A 188 -8.77 -6.00 14.23
CA LEU A 188 -7.43 -6.29 13.76
C LEU A 188 -6.81 -5.00 13.22
N ARG A 189 -5.66 -4.61 13.78
CA ARG A 189 -4.97 -3.39 13.38
C ARG A 189 -3.78 -3.76 12.50
N TYR A 190 -3.75 -3.17 11.32
CA TYR A 190 -2.65 -3.27 10.37
C TYR A 190 -1.76 -2.03 10.50
N SER A 191 -0.45 -2.25 10.52
CA SER A 191 0.58 -1.22 10.49
C SER A 191 1.07 -0.99 9.05
N ARG A 192 1.78 0.12 8.83
CA ARG A 192 2.51 0.37 7.58
C ARG A 192 3.51 -0.75 7.35
N LEU A 193 3.75 -1.05 6.08
CA LEU A 193 4.75 -2.04 5.68
C LEU A 193 6.16 -1.47 5.91
N SER A 194 7.09 -2.34 6.31
CA SER A 194 8.49 -1.96 6.42
C SER A 194 9.15 -1.89 5.04
N ASP A 195 10.22 -1.11 4.93
CA ASP A 195 10.98 -0.95 3.69
C ASP A 195 11.50 -2.29 3.16
N SER A 196 11.93 -3.18 4.06
CA SER A 196 12.39 -4.53 3.70
C SER A 196 11.28 -5.40 3.11
N GLN A 197 10.04 -5.26 3.60
CA GLN A 197 8.88 -5.97 3.08
C GLN A 197 8.46 -5.45 1.70
N LEU A 198 8.48 -4.12 1.52
CA LEU A 198 8.24 -3.50 0.22
C LEU A 198 9.31 -3.92 -0.80
N LEU A 199 10.59 -3.82 -0.42
CA LEU A 199 11.72 -4.17 -1.29
C LEU A 199 11.63 -5.61 -1.78
N LYS A 200 11.34 -6.56 -0.88
CA LYS A 200 11.19 -7.97 -1.24
C LYS A 200 10.15 -8.15 -2.34
N ARG A 201 8.98 -7.53 -2.18
CA ARG A 201 7.88 -7.66 -3.16
C ARG A 201 8.20 -6.96 -4.48
N LEU A 202 8.82 -5.78 -4.43
CA LEU A 202 9.24 -5.07 -5.66
C LEU A 202 10.26 -5.87 -6.46
N ILE A 203 11.26 -6.48 -5.81
CA ILE A 203 12.26 -7.34 -6.48
C ILE A 203 11.58 -8.56 -7.15
N GLU A 204 10.61 -9.19 -6.49
CA GLU A 204 9.83 -10.29 -7.08
C GLU A 204 9.12 -9.85 -8.37
N ILE A 205 8.47 -8.68 -8.35
CA ILE A 205 7.78 -8.11 -9.51
C ILE A 205 8.78 -7.76 -10.61
N CYS A 206 9.89 -7.08 -10.28
CA CYS A 206 10.94 -6.74 -11.26
C CYS A 206 11.49 -7.98 -11.98
N ARG A 207 11.67 -9.07 -11.24
CA ARG A 207 12.15 -10.33 -11.83
C ARG A 207 11.14 -10.96 -12.78
N VAL A 208 9.86 -10.92 -12.45
CA VAL A 208 8.79 -11.50 -13.30
C VAL A 208 8.55 -10.65 -14.55
N GLU A 209 8.60 -9.33 -14.43
CA GLU A 209 8.38 -8.39 -15.54
C GLU A 209 9.66 -8.06 -16.32
N ASN A 210 10.83 -8.62 -15.93
CA ASN A 210 12.14 -8.32 -16.53
C ASN A 210 12.43 -6.81 -16.55
N VAL A 211 12.20 -6.13 -15.43
CA VAL A 211 12.46 -4.71 -15.29
C VAL A 211 13.93 -4.49 -14.97
N ASP A 212 14.59 -3.64 -15.77
CA ASP A 212 15.94 -3.17 -15.50
C ASP A 212 15.92 -2.06 -14.45
N TYR A 213 16.65 -2.26 -13.36
CA TYR A 213 16.68 -1.31 -12.23
C TYR A 213 18.05 -1.19 -11.60
N VAL A 214 18.29 -0.07 -10.94
CA VAL A 214 19.40 0.12 -9.99
C VAL A 214 18.85 0.13 -8.55
N PRO A 215 19.64 -0.30 -7.56
CA PRO A 215 19.20 -0.32 -6.15
C PRO A 215 18.66 1.01 -5.67
N GLU A 216 19.31 2.12 -6.02
CA GLU A 216 18.92 3.48 -5.67
C GLU A 216 17.53 3.85 -6.24
N GLY A 217 17.17 3.28 -7.39
CA GLY A 217 15.84 3.47 -7.99
C GLY A 217 14.74 2.78 -7.17
N LEU A 218 14.99 1.57 -6.65
CA LEU A 218 14.03 0.89 -5.76
C LEU A 218 13.93 1.60 -4.41
N GLU A 219 15.03 2.11 -3.86
CA GLU A 219 15.02 2.93 -2.65
C GLU A 219 14.18 4.19 -2.82
N ALA A 220 14.29 4.87 -3.97
CA ALA A 220 13.46 6.04 -4.29
C ALA A 220 11.97 5.69 -4.36
N ILE A 221 11.61 4.53 -4.93
CA ILE A 221 10.22 4.05 -4.95
C ILE A 221 9.70 3.78 -3.53
N ILE A 222 10.49 3.08 -2.71
CA ILE A 222 10.11 2.75 -1.32
C ILE A 222 9.92 4.03 -0.52
N PHE A 223 10.85 4.96 -0.65
CA PHE A 223 10.78 6.26 -0.01
C PHE A 223 9.51 7.04 -0.41
N SER A 224 9.16 7.07 -1.69
CA SER A 224 7.96 7.76 -2.17
C SER A 224 6.66 7.07 -1.76
N ALA A 225 6.69 5.76 -1.52
CA ALA A 225 5.51 4.96 -1.17
C ALA A 225 5.13 5.02 0.31
N GLU A 226 6.05 5.41 1.21
CA GLU A 226 5.80 5.58 2.67
C GLU A 226 5.09 4.39 3.34
N GLY A 227 5.42 3.17 2.93
CA GLY A 227 4.81 1.95 3.48
C GLY A 227 3.50 1.52 2.80
N ASP A 228 3.11 2.15 1.68
CA ASP A 228 1.96 1.78 0.84
C ASP A 228 2.43 0.92 -0.34
N MET A 229 2.08 -0.38 -0.34
CA MET A 229 2.43 -1.32 -1.42
C MET A 229 1.76 -0.96 -2.74
N ARG A 230 0.54 -0.43 -2.71
CA ARG A 230 -0.20 -0.04 -3.92
C ARG A 230 0.52 1.09 -4.63
N GLN A 231 0.94 2.10 -3.87
CA GLN A 231 1.72 3.22 -4.41
C GLN A 231 3.09 2.75 -4.94
N ALA A 232 3.78 1.88 -4.20
CA ALA A 232 5.08 1.34 -4.62
C ALA A 232 4.98 0.61 -5.96
N ILE A 233 3.99 -0.26 -6.15
CA ILE A 233 3.78 -0.99 -7.40
C ILE A 233 3.39 -0.04 -8.54
N ASN A 234 2.52 0.94 -8.27
CA ASN A 234 2.13 1.94 -9.28
C ASN A 234 3.33 2.78 -9.73
N ASN A 235 4.15 3.25 -8.79
CA ASN A 235 5.36 4.02 -9.11
C ASN A 235 6.36 3.19 -9.92
N LEU A 236 6.54 1.92 -9.57
CA LEU A 236 7.38 0.98 -10.33
C LEU A 236 6.86 0.80 -11.76
N GLN A 237 5.56 0.52 -11.92
CA GLN A 237 4.94 0.34 -13.23
C GLN A 237 5.03 1.61 -14.08
N ALA A 238 4.72 2.77 -13.50
CA ALA A 238 4.75 4.05 -14.19
C ALA A 238 6.18 4.41 -14.65
N THR A 239 7.19 4.22 -13.80
CA THR A 239 8.60 4.46 -14.15
C THR A 239 9.07 3.51 -15.23
N HIS A 240 8.74 2.23 -15.14
CA HIS A 240 9.08 1.25 -16.18
C HIS A 240 8.40 1.59 -17.52
N SER A 241 7.11 1.94 -17.49
CA SER A 241 6.36 2.28 -18.71
C SER A 241 6.88 3.56 -19.41
N ALA A 242 7.38 4.53 -18.62
CA ALA A 242 7.89 5.80 -19.16
C ALA A 242 9.32 5.71 -19.69
N PHE A 243 10.20 4.96 -19.01
CA PHE A 243 11.64 5.01 -19.25
C PHE A 243 12.27 3.63 -19.52
N ASN A 244 11.56 2.54 -19.39
CA ASN A 244 12.04 1.14 -19.42
C ASN A 244 13.21 0.84 -18.46
N PHE A 245 13.61 1.79 -17.63
CA PHE A 245 14.72 1.69 -16.69
C PHE A 245 14.40 2.44 -15.40
N VAL A 246 14.56 1.76 -14.26
CA VAL A 246 14.24 2.30 -12.94
C VAL A 246 15.52 2.84 -12.31
N SER A 247 15.70 4.16 -12.37
CA SER A 247 16.76 4.90 -11.68
C SER A 247 16.17 5.94 -10.74
N TYR A 248 16.98 6.46 -9.82
CA TYR A 248 16.58 7.51 -8.87
C TYR A 248 15.94 8.71 -9.59
N ASP A 249 16.60 9.25 -10.62
CA ASP A 249 16.10 10.42 -11.36
C ASP A 249 14.79 10.12 -12.09
N ASN A 250 14.66 8.94 -12.71
CA ASN A 250 13.46 8.56 -13.44
C ASN A 250 12.25 8.38 -12.52
N VAL A 251 12.46 7.85 -11.31
CA VAL A 251 11.41 7.71 -10.32
C VAL A 251 10.85 9.07 -9.90
N PHE A 252 11.71 10.04 -9.55
CA PHE A 252 11.25 11.38 -9.15
C PHE A 252 10.69 12.22 -10.31
N ARG A 253 10.98 11.89 -11.55
CA ARG A 253 10.30 12.50 -12.72
C ARG A 253 8.88 12.01 -12.92
N VAL A 254 8.58 10.78 -12.47
CA VAL A 254 7.25 10.18 -12.58
C VAL A 254 6.42 10.41 -11.32
N CYS A 255 7.08 10.35 -10.15
CA CYS A 255 6.41 10.58 -8.88
C CYS A 255 6.23 12.09 -8.66
N ASP A 256 4.99 12.50 -8.35
CA ASP A 256 4.67 13.89 -8.02
C ASP A 256 5.22 14.31 -6.62
N GLN A 257 6.41 13.83 -6.28
CA GLN A 257 7.06 14.15 -4.99
C GLN A 257 8.43 14.76 -5.23
N PRO A 258 8.78 15.79 -4.45
CA PRO A 258 10.08 16.42 -4.54
C PRO A 258 11.19 15.46 -4.09
N SER A 259 12.32 15.45 -4.81
CA SER A 259 13.47 14.68 -4.37
C SER A 259 14.01 15.27 -3.05
N PRO A 260 14.40 14.42 -2.08
CA PRO A 260 14.98 14.87 -0.81
C PRO A 260 16.22 15.73 -0.99
N GLU A 261 17.01 15.48 -2.04
CA GLU A 261 18.22 16.22 -2.34
C GLU A 261 17.94 17.69 -2.70
N ILE A 262 16.90 17.95 -3.48
CA ILE A 262 16.51 19.31 -3.85
C ILE A 262 16.06 20.08 -2.59
N LEU A 263 15.24 19.44 -1.74
CA LEU A 263 14.79 20.04 -0.49
C LEU A 263 15.97 20.30 0.47
N GLY A 264 16.89 19.33 0.61
CA GLY A 264 18.10 19.48 1.39
C GLY A 264 19.00 20.63 0.90
N ALA A 265 19.14 20.78 -0.43
CA ALA A 265 19.90 21.85 -1.03
C ALA A 265 19.28 23.24 -0.82
N VAL A 266 17.93 23.34 -0.81
CA VAL A 266 17.23 24.61 -0.48
C VAL A 266 17.47 24.95 1.00
N ILE A 267 17.28 24.01 1.92
CA ILE A 267 17.50 24.20 3.37
C ILE A 267 18.95 24.63 3.65
N THR A 268 19.91 23.93 3.05
CA THR A 268 21.34 24.25 3.21
C THR A 268 21.65 25.68 2.71
N SER A 269 21.04 26.11 1.61
CA SER A 269 21.20 27.49 1.13
C SER A 269 20.63 28.53 2.09
N CYS A 270 19.46 28.24 2.69
CA CYS A 270 18.87 29.10 3.71
C CYS A 270 19.77 29.20 4.95
N LEU A 271 20.36 28.09 5.39
CA LEU A 271 21.26 28.07 6.55
C LEU A 271 22.55 28.86 6.34
N ASN A 272 23.06 28.84 5.11
CA ASN A 272 24.27 29.60 4.73
C ASN A 272 23.99 31.10 4.52
N GLY A 273 22.73 31.54 4.66
CA GLY A 273 22.31 32.92 4.41
C GLY A 273 22.19 33.29 2.93
N ASP A 274 22.35 32.33 2.02
CA ASP A 274 22.26 32.54 0.55
C ASP A 274 20.79 32.50 0.08
N VAL A 275 20.03 33.53 0.43
CA VAL A 275 18.57 33.59 0.14
C VAL A 275 18.31 33.53 -1.37
N ASP A 276 19.10 34.24 -2.18
CA ASP A 276 18.93 34.29 -3.63
C ASP A 276 19.10 32.91 -4.27
N LYS A 277 20.07 32.13 -3.80
CA LYS A 277 20.27 30.74 -4.28
C LYS A 277 19.11 29.82 -3.82
N ALA A 278 18.61 30.02 -2.61
CA ALA A 278 17.46 29.26 -2.10
C ALA A 278 16.21 29.55 -2.94
N VAL A 279 15.93 30.83 -3.25
CA VAL A 279 14.79 31.26 -4.09
C VAL A 279 14.95 30.72 -5.51
N THR A 280 16.10 30.88 -6.14
CA THR A 280 16.33 30.36 -7.50
C THR A 280 16.14 28.85 -7.62
N ARG A 281 16.57 28.09 -6.59
CA ARG A 281 16.35 26.64 -6.53
C ARG A 281 14.87 26.31 -6.35
N LEU A 282 14.17 27.07 -5.53
CA LEU A 282 12.75 26.91 -5.29
C LEU A 282 11.93 27.26 -6.54
N GLU A 283 12.29 28.33 -7.26
CA GLU A 283 11.66 28.72 -8.52
C GLU A 283 11.86 27.67 -9.60
N LYS A 284 13.06 27.12 -9.73
CA LYS A 284 13.33 26.02 -10.65
C LYS A 284 12.46 24.82 -10.34
N PHE A 285 12.37 24.47 -9.07
CA PHE A 285 11.51 23.40 -8.60
C PHE A 285 10.00 23.67 -8.83
N TRP A 286 9.60 24.95 -8.80
CA TRP A 286 8.24 25.38 -9.10
C TRP A 286 7.90 25.28 -10.58
N VAL A 287 8.84 25.59 -11.44
CA VAL A 287 8.65 25.54 -12.91
C VAL A 287 8.67 24.10 -13.43
N ASP A 288 9.51 23.25 -12.85
CA ASP A 288 9.66 21.85 -13.24
C ASP A 288 8.51 20.93 -12.75
N GLY A 289 7.67 21.41 -11.86
CA GLY A 289 6.55 20.63 -11.30
C GLY A 289 5.44 21.50 -10.71
N ASP A 290 4.20 21.11 -10.93
CA ASP A 290 2.98 21.78 -10.48
C ASP A 290 2.80 21.63 -8.94
N LEU A 291 3.68 22.32 -8.20
CA LEU A 291 3.89 22.16 -6.76
C LEU A 291 2.78 22.70 -5.88
N VAL A 292 1.97 23.64 -6.40
CA VAL A 292 1.04 24.43 -5.57
C VAL A 292 -0.12 23.60 -5.04
N SER A 293 -0.59 22.63 -5.79
CA SER A 293 -1.78 21.87 -5.41
C SER A 293 -1.49 20.60 -4.60
N ARG A 294 -0.29 20.02 -4.71
CA ARG A 294 0.01 18.68 -4.18
C ARG A 294 1.00 18.65 -3.02
N CYS A 295 1.85 19.67 -2.87
CA CYS A 295 2.90 19.73 -1.85
C CYS A 295 2.48 20.31 -0.50
N GLN A 296 1.20 20.67 -0.28
CA GLN A 296 0.82 21.36 0.96
C GLN A 296 1.02 20.53 2.23
N VAL A 297 0.96 19.22 2.20
CA VAL A 297 1.09 18.38 3.40
C VAL A 297 2.40 17.57 3.42
N PRO A 298 2.80 16.86 2.34
CA PRO A 298 4.04 16.07 2.39
C PRO A 298 5.31 16.90 2.51
N CYS A 299 5.37 18.09 1.84
CA CYS A 299 6.53 18.96 1.95
C CYS A 299 6.70 19.54 3.34
N TYR A 300 5.62 19.95 4.02
CA TYR A 300 5.69 20.46 5.40
C TYR A 300 6.19 19.39 6.36
N ALA A 301 5.66 18.16 6.27
CA ALA A 301 6.10 17.06 7.11
C ALA A 301 7.58 16.72 6.89
N ARG A 302 8.04 16.69 5.63
CA ARG A 302 9.43 16.34 5.29
C ARG A 302 10.44 17.45 5.58
N ILE A 303 10.08 18.72 5.36
CA ILE A 303 10.93 19.84 5.77
C ILE A 303 11.08 19.83 7.30
N HIS A 304 10.05 19.47 8.04
CA HIS A 304 10.10 19.30 9.48
C HIS A 304 10.99 18.11 9.87
N GLU A 305 10.91 16.96 9.22
CA GLU A 305 11.78 15.80 9.47
C GLU A 305 13.26 16.11 9.19
N VAL A 306 13.57 16.74 8.06
CA VAL A 306 14.94 17.14 7.72
C VAL A 306 15.44 18.22 8.69
N GLY A 307 14.58 19.16 9.06
CA GLY A 307 14.89 20.20 10.04
C GLY A 307 15.17 19.65 11.45
N VAL A 308 14.37 18.69 11.90
CA VAL A 308 14.56 18.03 13.21
C VAL A 308 15.83 17.19 13.23
N HIS A 309 16.20 16.51 12.15
CA HIS A 309 17.46 15.77 12.06
C HIS A 309 18.70 16.68 12.10
N GLN A 310 18.56 17.93 11.68
CA GLN A 310 19.63 18.93 11.73
C GLN A 310 19.55 19.89 12.95
N GLY A 311 18.61 19.66 13.87
CA GLY A 311 18.44 20.48 15.08
C GLY A 311 17.87 21.88 14.84
N ILE A 312 17.13 22.09 13.72
CA ILE A 312 16.62 23.38 13.31
C ILE A 312 15.12 23.44 13.51
N THR A 313 14.66 24.40 14.31
CA THR A 313 13.24 24.72 14.41
C THR A 313 12.86 25.72 13.33
N ILE A 314 12.29 25.25 12.23
CA ILE A 314 11.82 26.12 11.14
C ILE A 314 10.40 26.61 11.50
N LYS A 315 10.27 27.89 11.83
CA LYS A 315 8.97 28.56 11.92
C LYS A 315 8.50 28.92 10.51
N PHE A 316 7.54 28.18 9.99
CA PHE A 316 6.90 28.53 8.71
C PHE A 316 5.90 29.67 8.89
N LEU A 317 6.12 30.74 8.14
CA LEU A 317 5.14 31.80 7.96
C LEU A 317 3.96 31.26 7.13
N ASP A 318 2.78 31.53 7.62
CA ASP A 318 1.52 31.10 7.00
C ASP A 318 1.32 31.83 5.65
N LEU A 319 1.72 31.22 4.56
CA LEU A 319 1.57 31.74 3.19
C LEU A 319 0.11 31.76 2.70
N LYS A 320 -0.85 31.35 3.54
CA LYS A 320 -2.28 31.34 3.19
C LYS A 320 -2.99 32.69 3.29
N SER A 321 -2.41 33.67 3.96
CA SER A 321 -2.98 35.02 4.01
C SER A 321 -2.10 35.94 3.20
N GLY A 322 -2.59 36.42 2.05
CA GLY A 322 -1.93 37.40 1.18
C GLY A 322 -1.70 38.77 1.80
N ASN A 323 -1.40 38.85 3.09
CA ASN A 323 -1.00 40.03 3.79
C ASN A 323 0.49 39.99 4.08
N ARG A 324 1.24 40.73 3.27
CA ARG A 324 2.60 41.15 3.59
C ARG A 324 2.56 42.06 4.83
N THR A 325 2.79 41.51 5.98
CA THR A 325 3.24 42.30 7.14
C THR A 325 4.72 42.03 7.32
N ASN A 326 5.53 42.99 6.82
CA ASN A 326 6.92 43.13 7.22
C ASN A 326 6.95 43.42 8.72
N THR A 327 7.39 42.45 9.51
CA THR A 327 7.92 42.71 10.85
C THR A 327 9.33 42.13 10.89
N TYR A 328 10.29 42.96 10.57
CA TYR A 328 11.65 42.81 11.12
C TYR A 328 11.50 43.01 12.61
N ALA A 329 11.82 42.02 13.41
CA ALA A 329 12.15 42.21 14.83
C ALA A 329 13.65 42.07 14.93
N ASP A 330 14.30 43.21 15.19
CA ASP A 330 15.59 43.28 15.79
C ASP A 330 15.55 42.64 17.19
N ASP A 331 16.45 41.66 17.41
CA ASP A 331 17.34 41.50 18.57
C ASP A 331 18.12 40.16 18.42
#